data_6640ac0f0078818d37d70b0c0cc97d44
#
_entry.id   6640ac0f0078818d37d70b0c0cc97d44
#
_cell.length_a   1.000
_cell.length_b   1.000
_cell.length_c   1.000
_cell.angle_alpha   90.00
_cell.angle_beta   90.00
_cell.angle_gamma   90.00
#
_symmetry.space_group_name_H-M   'P 1'
#
loop_
_entity.id
_entity.type
_entity.pdbx_description
1 polymer ?
#
loop_
_entity_poly.entity_id
_entity_poly.type
_entity_poly.pdbx_seq_one_letter_code
_entity_poly.pdbx_strand_id
1 'polypeptide(L)'
;EIYDQPILYFPKFFHPDPTVKRQSGFLKPSLNNSNVLGSSLNLPYYHVISQNKDFTFRPTIFDSDIKMFQNEFRLKNKNSSAIVDFAYVDGYQSSLSNKKNSLSHIFAKFDVNLAWENFNQSDLFVSLKKVSNDTYLKIFDGNIFKNNTTPTDYDVLNSEAKLIVNNKNFN
;
A
#
# COMPACT_ATOMS: atom_id res chain seq x y z
N GLU A 1 8.88 5.97 -33.44
CA GLU A 1 8.33 5.51 -34.74
C GLU A 1 9.34 4.63 -35.45
N ILE A 2 8.94 3.47 -35.90
CA ILE A 2 9.69 2.62 -36.82
C ILE A 2 8.72 2.33 -37.98
N TYR A 3 9.09 2.72 -39.21
CA TYR A 3 8.28 2.55 -40.42
C TYR A 3 6.86 3.16 -40.31
N ASP A 4 6.71 4.39 -39.76
CA ASP A 4 5.45 5.11 -39.56
C ASP A 4 4.37 4.38 -38.75
N GLN A 5 4.73 3.30 -38.02
CA GLN A 5 3.83 2.63 -37.09
C GLN A 5 4.13 3.07 -35.65
N PRO A 6 3.14 3.47 -34.85
CA PRO A 6 3.36 3.77 -33.44
C PRO A 6 3.73 2.48 -32.70
N ILE A 7 4.95 2.40 -32.14
CA ILE A 7 5.45 1.23 -31.42
C ILE A 7 4.80 1.07 -30.06
N LEU A 8 4.27 2.16 -29.50
CA LEU A 8 3.64 2.18 -28.21
C LEU A 8 2.41 3.09 -28.21
N TYR A 9 1.23 2.50 -28.04
CA TYR A 9 0.00 3.24 -27.83
C TYR A 9 -0.25 3.35 -26.33
N PHE A 10 -0.01 4.51 -25.73
CA PHE A 10 -0.48 4.84 -24.40
C PHE A 10 -1.89 5.44 -24.52
N PRO A 11 -2.91 4.82 -23.91
CA PRO A 11 -4.21 5.48 -23.80
C PRO A 11 -4.03 6.80 -23.06
N LYS A 12 -4.78 7.82 -23.46
CA LYS A 12 -4.71 9.18 -22.90
C LYS A 12 -4.73 9.12 -21.37
N PHE A 13 -3.70 9.66 -20.72
CA PHE A 13 -3.72 9.89 -19.29
C PHE A 13 -4.67 11.06 -19.02
N PHE A 14 -5.84 10.76 -18.46
CA PHE A 14 -6.69 11.80 -17.93
C PHE A 14 -6.20 12.13 -16.52
N HIS A 15 -5.76 13.37 -16.32
CA HIS A 15 -5.66 13.92 -14.98
C HIS A 15 -7.08 14.35 -14.61
N PRO A 16 -7.77 13.68 -13.66
CA PRO A 16 -9.13 14.06 -13.34
C PRO A 16 -9.14 15.46 -12.74
N ASP A 17 -9.91 16.36 -13.35
CA ASP A 17 -10.31 17.62 -12.75
C ASP A 17 -10.89 17.32 -11.35
N PRO A 18 -10.60 18.14 -10.31
CA PRO A 18 -11.17 17.98 -8.96
C PRO A 18 -12.70 17.86 -8.92
N THR A 19 -13.40 18.32 -9.96
CA THR A 19 -14.85 18.21 -10.10
C THR A 19 -15.33 16.87 -10.68
N VAL A 20 -14.42 16.07 -11.24
CA VAL A 20 -14.76 14.76 -11.84
C VAL A 20 -14.84 13.70 -10.76
N LYS A 21 -15.93 12.90 -10.78
CA LYS A 21 -16.07 11.73 -9.91
C LYS A 21 -14.88 10.79 -10.08
N ARG A 22 -14.43 10.22 -8.97
CA ARG A 22 -13.36 9.20 -8.96
C ARG A 22 -13.70 8.07 -9.94
N GLN A 23 -12.74 7.68 -10.77
CA GLN A 23 -12.93 6.64 -11.78
C GLN A 23 -11.88 5.54 -11.58
N SER A 24 -12.29 4.30 -11.82
CA SER A 24 -11.38 3.15 -11.85
C SER A 24 -10.56 3.15 -13.13
N GLY A 25 -9.31 2.69 -13.04
CA GLY A 25 -8.42 2.61 -14.21
C GLY A 25 -6.98 2.25 -13.85
N PHE A 26 -6.20 1.98 -14.89
CA PHE A 26 -4.77 1.78 -14.73
C PHE A 26 -4.07 3.08 -14.32
N LEU A 27 -3.19 2.98 -13.35
CA LEU A 27 -2.29 4.07 -12.98
C LEU A 27 -1.02 4.01 -13.83
N LYS A 28 -0.17 5.02 -13.69
CA LYS A 28 1.10 5.09 -14.42
C LYS A 28 1.95 3.85 -14.12
N PRO A 29 2.35 3.07 -15.12
CA PRO A 29 3.31 1.99 -14.94
C PRO A 29 4.67 2.52 -14.48
N SER A 30 5.41 1.70 -13.74
CA SER A 30 6.78 2.02 -13.36
C SER A 30 7.72 0.85 -13.62
N LEU A 31 8.91 1.19 -14.07
CA LEU A 31 10.03 0.28 -14.20
C LEU A 31 11.02 0.57 -13.07
N ASN A 32 11.54 -0.45 -12.46
CA ASN A 32 12.59 -0.35 -11.46
C ASN A 32 13.69 -1.36 -11.77
N ASN A 33 14.92 -1.03 -11.36
CA ASN A 33 16.08 -1.92 -11.49
C ASN A 33 16.78 -1.98 -10.13
N SER A 34 16.96 -3.18 -9.63
CA SER A 34 17.59 -3.47 -8.35
C SER A 34 18.75 -4.43 -8.56
N ASN A 35 19.89 -4.16 -7.92
CA ASN A 35 21.05 -5.06 -7.95
C ASN A 35 20.76 -6.42 -7.28
N VAL A 36 19.74 -6.50 -6.43
CA VAL A 36 19.37 -7.71 -5.68
C VAL A 36 18.25 -8.49 -6.36
N LEU A 37 17.26 -7.78 -6.93
CA LEU A 37 16.02 -8.38 -7.44
C LEU A 37 15.95 -8.37 -8.98
N GLY A 38 16.87 -7.66 -9.66
CA GLY A 38 16.82 -7.46 -11.10
C GLY A 38 15.87 -6.35 -11.53
N SER A 39 15.51 -6.36 -12.81
CA SER A 39 14.56 -5.41 -13.39
C SER A 39 13.13 -5.82 -13.08
N SER A 40 12.27 -4.85 -12.85
CA SER A 40 10.86 -5.10 -12.55
C SER A 40 9.93 -4.13 -13.24
N LEU A 41 8.73 -4.61 -13.58
CA LEU A 41 7.61 -3.84 -14.12
C LEU A 41 6.45 -3.88 -13.14
N ASN A 42 6.00 -2.71 -12.70
CA ASN A 42 4.79 -2.53 -11.89
C ASN A 42 3.66 -1.96 -12.75
N LEU A 43 2.48 -2.58 -12.71
CA LEU A 43 1.27 -2.23 -13.47
C LEU A 43 0.08 -1.98 -12.54
N PRO A 44 0.00 -0.85 -11.84
CA PRO A 44 -1.02 -0.64 -10.84
C PRO A 44 -2.39 -0.36 -11.46
N TYR A 45 -3.44 -0.94 -10.85
CA TYR A 45 -4.84 -0.70 -11.19
C TYR A 45 -5.60 -0.16 -9.97
N TYR A 46 -6.22 0.98 -10.14
CA TYR A 46 -7.05 1.64 -9.15
C TYR A 46 -8.52 1.30 -9.35
N HIS A 47 -9.20 0.84 -8.31
CA HIS A 47 -10.60 0.46 -8.33
C HIS A 47 -11.42 1.27 -7.33
N VAL A 48 -12.42 1.99 -7.81
CA VAL A 48 -13.39 2.72 -6.98
C VAL A 48 -14.50 1.76 -6.58
N ILE A 49 -14.56 1.41 -5.29
CA ILE A 49 -15.63 0.57 -4.75
C ILE A 49 -16.89 1.42 -4.46
N SER A 50 -16.69 2.60 -3.87
CA SER A 50 -17.75 3.57 -3.57
C SER A 50 -17.15 4.97 -3.41
N GLN A 51 -17.99 5.98 -3.11
CA GLN A 51 -17.51 7.36 -2.92
C GLN A 51 -16.46 7.48 -1.79
N ASN A 52 -16.51 6.60 -0.82
CA ASN A 52 -15.66 6.62 0.37
C ASN A 52 -14.72 5.43 0.51
N LYS A 53 -14.69 4.53 -0.50
CA LYS A 53 -13.86 3.31 -0.50
C LYS A 53 -13.20 3.12 -1.84
N ASP A 54 -11.95 2.73 -1.80
CA ASP A 54 -11.19 2.32 -2.97
C ASP A 54 -10.18 1.22 -2.65
N PHE A 55 -9.72 0.60 -3.71
CA PHE A 55 -8.73 -0.46 -3.68
C PHE A 55 -7.72 -0.25 -4.80
N THR A 56 -6.45 -0.43 -4.53
CA THR A 56 -5.42 -0.38 -5.56
C THR A 56 -4.66 -1.71 -5.56
N PHE A 57 -4.66 -2.38 -6.69
CA PHE A 57 -3.88 -3.58 -6.96
C PHE A 57 -2.60 -3.21 -7.70
N ARG A 58 -1.43 -3.62 -7.19
CA ARG A 58 -0.10 -3.31 -7.74
C ARG A 58 0.69 -4.59 -7.99
N PRO A 59 0.45 -5.30 -9.11
CA PRO A 59 1.29 -6.41 -9.51
C PRO A 59 2.65 -5.90 -9.97
N THR A 60 3.72 -6.50 -9.47
CA THR A 60 5.10 -6.26 -9.90
C THR A 60 5.71 -7.58 -10.33
N ILE A 61 6.19 -7.64 -11.57
CA ILE A 61 6.82 -8.80 -12.17
C ILE A 61 8.30 -8.48 -12.34
N PHE A 62 9.16 -9.39 -11.88
CA PHE A 62 10.60 -9.28 -11.98
C PHE A 62 11.14 -10.22 -13.07
N ASP A 63 12.27 -9.87 -13.66
CA ASP A 63 12.98 -10.71 -14.61
C ASP A 63 13.56 -11.99 -13.97
N SER A 64 13.69 -12.00 -12.64
CA SER A 64 14.16 -13.11 -11.81
C SER A 64 13.07 -14.11 -11.38
N ASP A 65 11.96 -14.23 -12.11
CA ASP A 65 10.80 -15.09 -11.79
C ASP A 65 10.06 -14.72 -10.47
N ILE A 66 10.45 -13.65 -9.81
CA ILE A 66 9.76 -13.16 -8.61
C ILE A 66 8.49 -12.43 -9.03
N LYS A 67 7.41 -12.66 -8.30
CA LYS A 67 6.12 -11.95 -8.46
C LYS A 67 5.71 -11.32 -7.15
N MET A 68 5.40 -10.04 -7.16
CA MET A 68 4.93 -9.32 -5.98
C MET A 68 3.53 -8.75 -6.27
N PHE A 69 2.61 -8.95 -5.33
CA PHE A 69 1.24 -8.45 -5.41
C PHE A 69 0.99 -7.59 -4.19
N GLN A 70 1.18 -6.27 -4.34
CA GLN A 70 0.86 -5.31 -3.29
C GLN A 70 -0.55 -4.77 -3.49
N ASN A 71 -1.29 -4.61 -2.41
CA ASN A 71 -2.69 -4.22 -2.41
C ASN A 71 -2.93 -3.17 -1.33
N GLU A 72 -3.60 -2.09 -1.69
CA GLU A 72 -3.97 -1.04 -0.78
C GLU A 72 -5.49 -0.87 -0.77
N PHE A 73 -6.11 -1.01 0.39
CA PHE A 73 -7.50 -0.68 0.64
C PHE A 73 -7.60 0.61 1.45
N ARG A 74 -8.48 1.51 1.04
CA ARG A 74 -8.74 2.76 1.75
C ARG A 74 -10.23 2.95 1.99
N LEU A 75 -10.53 3.41 3.21
CA LEU A 75 -11.86 3.83 3.63
C LEU A 75 -11.77 5.22 4.27
N LYS A 76 -12.69 6.10 3.94
CA LYS A 76 -12.83 7.41 4.57
C LYS A 76 -14.29 7.74 4.80
N ASN A 77 -14.74 7.67 6.05
CA ASN A 77 -16.05 8.13 6.50
C ASN A 77 -15.91 9.45 7.27
N LYS A 78 -17.05 10.00 7.70
CA LYS A 78 -17.07 11.22 8.54
C LYS A 78 -16.31 11.02 9.85
N ASN A 79 -16.51 9.88 10.52
CA ASN A 79 -15.97 9.61 11.87
C ASN A 79 -14.96 8.47 11.88
N SER A 80 -14.54 7.94 10.72
CA SER A 80 -13.55 6.86 10.67
C SER A 80 -12.75 6.88 9.39
N SER A 81 -11.50 6.46 9.49
CA SER A 81 -10.66 6.19 8.34
C SER A 81 -9.88 4.89 8.53
N ALA A 82 -9.63 4.20 7.43
CA ALA A 82 -8.83 3.00 7.40
C ALA A 82 -7.95 2.98 6.16
N ILE A 83 -6.71 2.58 6.33
CA ILE A 83 -5.80 2.22 5.25
C ILE A 83 -5.21 0.87 5.62
N VAL A 84 -5.30 -0.09 4.70
CA VAL A 84 -4.70 -1.40 4.83
C VAL A 84 -3.85 -1.66 3.60
N ASP A 85 -2.58 -1.87 3.81
CA ASP A 85 -1.60 -2.21 2.78
C ASP A 85 -1.08 -3.62 3.07
N PHE A 86 -1.23 -4.52 2.13
CA PHE A 86 -0.71 -5.87 2.25
C PHE A 86 -0.07 -6.32 0.94
N ALA A 87 1.03 -7.05 1.06
CA ALA A 87 1.68 -7.65 -0.09
C ALA A 87 2.01 -9.11 0.13
N TYR A 88 2.01 -9.82 -0.97
CA TYR A 88 2.50 -11.19 -1.08
C TYR A 88 3.55 -11.26 -2.19
N VAL A 89 4.66 -11.88 -1.89
CA VAL A 89 5.77 -12.10 -2.81
C VAL A 89 5.96 -13.60 -2.97
N ASP A 90 6.00 -14.06 -4.20
CA ASP A 90 6.32 -15.44 -4.54
C ASP A 90 7.62 -15.52 -5.33
N GLY A 91 8.31 -16.66 -5.20
CA GLY A 91 9.51 -16.96 -5.97
C GLY A 91 10.80 -16.36 -5.43
N TYR A 92 10.80 -15.66 -4.29
CA TYR A 92 12.04 -15.14 -3.70
C TYR A 92 12.95 -16.25 -3.23
N GLN A 93 14.22 -16.20 -3.63
CA GLN A 93 15.28 -17.11 -3.18
C GLN A 93 16.40 -16.33 -2.54
N SER A 94 16.68 -16.61 -1.27
CA SER A 94 17.83 -16.05 -0.57
C SER A 94 19.12 -16.68 -1.09
N SER A 95 20.19 -15.90 -1.13
CA SER A 95 21.54 -16.39 -1.48
C SER A 95 22.06 -17.51 -0.56
N LEU A 96 21.47 -17.64 0.63
CA LEU A 96 21.80 -18.65 1.62
C LEU A 96 20.98 -19.94 1.52
N SER A 97 19.97 -19.98 0.65
CA SER A 97 19.03 -21.11 0.54
C SER A 97 18.65 -21.39 -0.90
N ASN A 98 18.73 -22.66 -1.29
CA ASN A 98 18.25 -23.12 -2.60
C ASN A 98 16.72 -23.24 -2.70
N LYS A 99 15.97 -22.89 -1.64
CA LYS A 99 14.53 -22.99 -1.60
C LYS A 99 13.88 -21.63 -1.90
N LYS A 100 12.93 -21.63 -2.82
CA LYS A 100 12.05 -20.46 -3.04
C LYS A 100 11.11 -20.30 -1.85
N ASN A 101 11.00 -19.08 -1.36
CA ASN A 101 10.18 -18.72 -0.21
C ASN A 101 9.12 -17.70 -0.62
N SER A 102 7.97 -17.76 0.04
CA SER A 102 6.97 -16.70 -0.03
C SER A 102 7.19 -15.70 1.09
N LEU A 103 7.12 -14.43 0.77
CA LEU A 103 7.27 -13.35 1.73
C LEU A 103 6.00 -12.47 1.71
N SER A 104 5.73 -11.77 2.80
CA SER A 104 4.55 -10.93 2.90
C SER A 104 4.71 -9.80 3.91
N HIS A 105 3.90 -8.76 3.74
CA HIS A 105 3.67 -7.77 4.79
C HIS A 105 2.18 -7.45 4.94
N ILE A 106 1.84 -6.91 6.09
CA ILE A 106 0.58 -6.22 6.35
C ILE A 106 0.86 -4.99 7.21
N PHE A 107 0.47 -3.82 6.68
CA PHE A 107 0.51 -2.54 7.37
C PHE A 107 -0.91 -1.98 7.37
N ALA A 108 -1.41 -1.57 8.52
CA ALA A 108 -2.74 -1.01 8.61
C ALA A 108 -2.79 0.15 9.60
N LYS A 109 -3.66 1.11 9.30
CA LYS A 109 -3.97 2.23 10.19
C LYS A 109 -5.47 2.43 10.20
N PHE A 110 -6.03 2.51 11.40
CA PHE A 110 -7.44 2.78 11.65
C PHE A 110 -7.55 3.96 12.61
N ASP A 111 -8.31 4.96 12.22
CA ASP A 111 -8.63 6.11 13.06
C ASP A 111 -10.16 6.16 13.18
N VAL A 112 -10.69 6.13 14.40
CA VAL A 112 -12.14 6.10 14.66
C VAL A 112 -12.48 7.09 15.75
N ASN A 113 -13.32 8.08 15.44
CA ASN A 113 -13.98 8.90 16.43
C ASN A 113 -15.22 8.17 16.94
N LEU A 114 -15.22 7.78 18.21
CA LEU A 114 -16.28 6.99 18.82
C LEU A 114 -17.52 7.85 19.15
N ALA A 115 -17.37 9.18 19.17
CA ALA A 115 -18.44 10.16 19.40
C ALA A 115 -19.25 9.88 20.68
N TRP A 116 -18.61 9.48 21.78
CA TRP A 116 -19.28 9.21 23.05
C TRP A 116 -19.83 10.49 23.66
N GLU A 117 -21.13 10.49 23.98
CA GLU A 117 -21.87 11.70 24.38
C GLU A 117 -21.35 12.38 25.65
N ASN A 118 -20.79 11.61 26.57
CA ASN A 118 -20.28 12.12 27.86
C ASN A 118 -18.85 12.67 27.81
N PHE A 119 -18.21 12.62 26.63
CA PHE A 119 -16.82 13.01 26.44
C PHE A 119 -16.67 14.12 25.41
N ASN A 120 -15.71 14.99 25.59
CA ASN A 120 -15.32 16.00 24.59
C ASN A 120 -14.59 15.37 23.41
N GLN A 121 -13.83 14.32 23.72
CA GLN A 121 -13.07 13.56 22.73
C GLN A 121 -13.09 12.08 23.12
N SER A 122 -13.29 11.23 22.12
CA SER A 122 -13.24 9.78 22.27
C SER A 122 -12.75 9.17 20.95
N ASP A 123 -11.41 9.06 20.82
CA ASP A 123 -10.77 8.63 19.58
C ASP A 123 -9.99 7.33 19.81
N LEU A 124 -10.19 6.38 18.91
CA LEU A 124 -9.42 5.14 18.83
C LEU A 124 -8.49 5.18 17.63
N PHE A 125 -7.22 4.96 17.88
CA PHE A 125 -6.16 4.82 16.87
C PHE A 125 -5.57 3.42 16.95
N VAL A 126 -5.47 2.74 15.81
CA VAL A 126 -4.83 1.42 15.73
C VAL A 126 -3.84 1.46 14.58
N SER A 127 -2.60 1.06 14.85
CA SER A 127 -1.54 0.89 13.86
C SER A 127 -1.01 -0.54 13.94
N LEU A 128 -1.05 -1.26 12.83
CA LEU A 128 -0.52 -2.62 12.71
C LEU A 128 0.61 -2.63 11.68
N LYS A 129 1.75 -3.22 12.08
CA LYS A 129 2.91 -3.39 11.20
C LYS A 129 3.49 -4.78 11.39
N LYS A 130 3.41 -5.61 10.36
CA LYS A 130 3.94 -6.97 10.38
C LYS A 130 4.56 -7.33 9.04
N VAL A 131 5.70 -8.01 9.09
CA VAL A 131 6.37 -8.64 7.95
C VAL A 131 6.62 -10.11 8.24
N SER A 132 6.78 -10.91 7.20
CA SER A 132 7.06 -12.36 7.33
C SER A 132 8.52 -12.68 7.61
N ASN A 133 9.43 -11.73 7.35
CA ASN A 133 10.88 -11.91 7.46
C ASN A 133 11.56 -10.57 7.78
N ASP A 134 12.57 -10.57 8.63
CA ASP A 134 13.26 -9.37 9.12
C ASP A 134 13.98 -8.58 8.01
N THR A 135 14.36 -9.23 6.92
CA THR A 135 15.04 -8.59 5.79
C THR A 135 14.09 -8.12 4.70
N TYR A 136 12.78 -8.45 4.80
CA TYR A 136 11.77 -8.17 3.78
C TYR A 136 11.77 -6.72 3.30
N LEU A 137 11.68 -5.77 4.24
CA LEU A 137 11.62 -4.35 3.91
C LEU A 137 12.91 -3.84 3.27
N LYS A 138 14.07 -4.33 3.70
CA LYS A 138 15.38 -3.95 3.14
C LYS A 138 15.56 -4.47 1.71
N ILE A 139 15.07 -5.69 1.43
CA ILE A 139 15.17 -6.31 0.11
C ILE A 139 14.24 -5.63 -0.89
N PHE A 140 12.99 -5.35 -0.50
CA PHE A 140 11.94 -4.84 -1.40
C PHE A 140 11.73 -3.32 -1.29
N ASP A 141 12.58 -2.57 -0.60
CA ASP A 141 12.43 -1.13 -0.35
C ASP A 141 12.13 -0.30 -1.60
N GLY A 142 12.83 -0.55 -2.69
CA GLY A 142 12.64 0.14 -3.97
C GLY A 142 11.40 -0.30 -4.75
N ASN A 143 10.75 -1.40 -4.39
CA ASN A 143 9.62 -2.00 -5.10
C ASN A 143 8.29 -1.88 -4.35
N ILE A 144 8.33 -1.67 -3.02
CA ILE A 144 7.15 -1.42 -2.20
C ILE A 144 6.66 0.00 -2.47
N PHE A 145 5.38 0.12 -2.82
CA PHE A 145 4.73 1.43 -2.83
C PHE A 145 4.54 1.91 -1.39
N LYS A 146 5.18 3.04 -1.07
CA LYS A 146 5.15 3.61 0.27
C LYS A 146 3.95 4.54 0.46
N ASN A 147 3.26 4.37 1.57
CA ASN A 147 2.17 5.23 2.00
C ASN A 147 2.33 5.57 3.50
N ASN A 148 1.34 6.21 4.11
CA ASN A 148 1.40 6.63 5.52
C ASN A 148 1.30 5.49 6.54
N THR A 149 1.11 4.24 6.11
CA THR A 149 1.18 3.04 6.98
C THR A 149 2.54 2.36 6.92
N THR A 150 3.34 2.64 5.89
CA THR A 150 4.65 2.03 5.70
C THR A 150 5.57 2.42 6.85
N PRO A 151 6.30 1.48 7.46
CA PRO A 151 7.28 1.77 8.50
C PRO A 151 8.36 2.72 7.99
N THR A 152 8.78 3.66 8.82
CA THR A 152 9.95 4.53 8.57
C THR A 152 11.24 3.90 9.08
N ASP A 153 11.14 3.10 10.13
CA ASP A 153 12.22 2.26 10.65
C ASP A 153 11.98 0.81 10.22
N TYR A 154 12.97 0.19 9.60
CA TYR A 154 12.88 -1.19 9.11
C TYR A 154 13.44 -2.21 10.08
N ASP A 155 14.12 -1.77 11.12
CA ASP A 155 14.67 -2.63 12.16
C ASP A 155 13.67 -2.83 13.32
N VAL A 156 12.76 -1.86 13.53
CA VAL A 156 11.76 -1.92 14.60
C VAL A 156 10.36 -1.67 14.06
N LEU A 157 9.50 -2.68 14.13
CA LEU A 157 8.10 -2.60 13.72
C LEU A 157 7.19 -2.52 14.96
N ASN A 158 6.68 -1.33 15.24
CA ASN A 158 5.76 -1.11 16.35
C ASN A 158 4.31 -1.19 15.88
N SER A 159 3.55 -2.09 16.49
CA SER A 159 2.08 -2.11 16.40
C SER A 159 1.50 -1.59 17.70
N GLU A 160 0.53 -0.69 17.59
CA GLU A 160 -0.06 -0.01 18.75
C GLU A 160 -1.58 0.17 18.61
N ALA A 161 -2.26 0.19 19.75
CA ALA A 161 -3.64 0.65 19.86
C ALA A 161 -3.71 1.72 20.94
N LYS A 162 -4.25 2.90 20.61
CA LYS A 162 -4.35 4.05 21.51
C LYS A 162 -5.79 4.54 21.58
N LEU A 163 -6.36 4.58 22.78
CA LEU A 163 -7.64 5.19 23.06
C LEU A 163 -7.40 6.53 23.77
N ILE A 164 -7.93 7.61 23.23
CA ILE A 164 -7.90 8.95 23.84
C ILE A 164 -9.32 9.30 24.25
N VAL A 165 -9.53 9.56 25.54
CA VAL A 165 -10.81 9.93 26.11
C VAL A 165 -10.64 11.14 27.01
N ASN A 166 -11.32 12.25 26.69
CA ASN A 166 -11.31 13.46 27.48
C ASN A 166 -12.72 13.77 28.00
N ASN A 167 -12.87 13.83 29.33
CA ASN A 167 -14.15 14.11 29.96
C ASN A 167 -14.46 15.62 29.95
N LYS A 168 -15.75 15.98 29.80
CA LYS A 168 -16.24 17.36 29.83
C LYS A 168 -16.10 18.05 31.19
N ASN A 169 -16.00 17.27 32.27
CA ASN A 169 -16.06 17.76 33.65
C ASN A 169 -14.71 17.86 34.39
N PHE A 170 -13.62 17.55 33.73
CA PHE A 170 -12.26 17.70 34.27
C PHE A 170 -11.44 18.55 33.32
N ASN A 171 -11.29 19.83 33.67
CA ASN A 171 -10.25 20.72 33.15
C ASN A 171 -9.08 20.76 34.13
#